data_5a1e8bb6ddedc7987c0b933da58fdc05
#
_entry.id   5a1e8bb6ddedc7987c0b933da58fdc05
#
_cell.length_a   1.000
_cell.length_b   1.000
_cell.length_c   1.000
_cell.angle_alpha   90.00
_cell.angle_beta   90.00
_cell.angle_gamma   90.00
#
_symmetry.space_group_name_H-M   'P 1'
#
loop_
_entity.id
_entity.type
_entity.pdbx_description
1 polymer ?
#
loop_
_entity_poly.entity_id
_entity_poly.type
_entity_poly.pdbx_seq_one_letter_code
_entity_poly.pdbx_strand_id
1 'polypeptide(L)'
;MPFLQEFIHKLEVGGGMRFFRISLTVLVLITVIFCYNWRAFRNMSTEESMDAAQLGRNISEGKGYTTFFIRPLSIYLLKKTNEQKSGKSFATDAAQLKVMHPDLANPPVYPVMLAGLMKVLPFEYQLPVKPKRFWTNKGVFYRYQPDFLIGLFNQVLFLAATIVVFLVARRLFDAPVAWLSAILILATELFWRFTVSGLSTVLLMLIFSGLVWTLVLFEQEVLATNPGPGRLFMLAGLAGLLVGIGGLTRYAFGWLVIPVIVFMILFGGSRRVLLVVTTLALFAGLMGPWIIRNLNLSGTPFGTATYAVLEATVVSPGNRLQRSLEPNFNNFSLIPFWVKLIANLRQIIQNDLPKLGGSWLSAFFLVGLLVGFRNPTLSRIRYFLLFSLIVLLIAQALGHTHLADDSPEINSENLLVIIAPIIFVYGIALFYLLIDQINFPALELRYLVVFFFGLVASLPMILVFLPPKTNPVAYPPYSPPLIQLVANWMKPSELTMSDVPWAMAWYGQRQAVWLTLKVTPDESDPATHEDFLAINDYMKPIVALYLTPKTMDARFFSEWISAGEFSWGSFILEGLVKKELPPTFPLHKMMRSWLPTGQLVLTDWERWSAPAHK
;
A
#
# COMPACT_ATOMS: atom_id res chain seq x y z
N MET A 1 2.07 10.58 55.99
CA MET A 1 2.22 10.38 54.57
C MET A 1 3.71 10.40 54.11
N PRO A 2 4.61 9.65 54.73
CA PRO A 2 6.05 9.68 54.35
C PRO A 2 6.33 9.06 52.97
N PHE A 3 5.56 8.04 52.55
CA PHE A 3 5.75 7.37 51.25
C PHE A 3 5.51 8.30 50.06
N LEU A 4 4.51 9.17 50.13
CA LEU A 4 4.18 10.11 49.05
C LEU A 4 5.26 11.20 48.93
N GLN A 5 5.79 11.68 50.07
CA GLN A 5 6.88 12.66 50.09
C GLN A 5 8.20 12.07 49.60
N GLU A 6 8.50 10.82 49.97
CA GLU A 6 9.68 10.11 49.49
C GLU A 6 9.57 9.80 47.97
N PHE A 7 8.37 9.46 47.48
CA PHE A 7 8.11 9.27 46.07
C PHE A 7 8.26 10.58 45.26
N ILE A 8 7.71 11.68 45.77
CA ILE A 8 7.86 13.02 45.18
C ILE A 8 9.32 13.44 45.16
N HIS A 9 10.03 13.22 46.26
CA HIS A 9 11.47 13.55 46.36
C HIS A 9 12.34 12.73 45.39
N LYS A 10 12.08 11.42 45.23
CA LYS A 10 12.73 10.58 44.23
C LYS A 10 12.38 10.97 42.79
N LEU A 11 11.19 11.53 42.55
CA LEU A 11 10.80 12.08 41.25
C LEU A 11 11.50 13.40 40.94
N GLU A 12 11.69 14.28 41.94
CA GLU A 12 12.28 15.61 41.75
C GLU A 12 13.80 15.58 41.68
N VAL A 13 14.47 14.74 42.48
CA VAL A 13 15.94 14.67 42.62
C VAL A 13 16.48 13.49 41.82
N GLY A 14 16.66 13.65 40.50
CA GLY A 14 17.32 12.65 39.66
C GLY A 14 16.57 12.21 38.42
N GLY A 15 16.81 10.97 37.96
CA GLY A 15 16.20 10.38 36.73
C GLY A 15 14.70 10.10 36.83
N GLY A 16 14.06 10.23 37.99
CA GLY A 16 12.66 9.88 38.22
C GLY A 16 11.69 10.70 37.40
N MET A 17 11.89 12.01 37.25
CA MET A 17 11.04 12.86 36.40
C MET A 17 11.16 12.50 34.92
N ARG A 18 12.37 12.11 34.48
CA ARG A 18 12.57 11.63 33.09
C ARG A 18 11.84 10.30 32.87
N PHE A 19 11.94 9.37 33.82
CA PHE A 19 11.23 8.09 33.77
C PHE A 19 9.71 8.30 33.76
N PHE A 20 9.19 9.18 34.64
CA PHE A 20 7.75 9.50 34.68
C PHE A 20 7.26 10.09 33.35
N ARG A 21 7.99 11.03 32.74
CA ARG A 21 7.61 11.60 31.43
C ARG A 21 7.60 10.54 30.32
N ILE A 22 8.59 9.66 30.30
CA ILE A 22 8.65 8.57 29.31
C ILE A 22 7.45 7.61 29.53
N SER A 23 7.21 7.18 30.77
CA SER A 23 6.11 6.28 31.11
C SER A 23 4.74 6.88 30.76
N LEU A 24 4.54 8.16 31.05
CA LEU A 24 3.31 8.88 30.70
C LEU A 24 3.15 8.97 29.19
N THR A 25 4.21 9.27 28.44
CA THR A 25 4.16 9.31 26.96
C THR A 25 3.80 7.95 26.40
N VAL A 26 4.42 6.88 26.87
CA VAL A 26 4.11 5.50 26.45
C VAL A 26 2.65 5.15 26.78
N LEU A 27 2.16 5.48 27.97
CA LEU A 27 0.78 5.25 28.37
C LEU A 27 -0.20 5.98 27.45
N VAL A 28 0.05 7.26 27.14
CA VAL A 28 -0.77 8.06 26.22
C VAL A 28 -0.79 7.42 24.83
N LEU A 29 0.38 7.01 24.32
CA LEU A 29 0.47 6.35 22.99
C LEU A 29 -0.31 5.04 22.96
N ILE A 30 -0.18 4.19 23.99
CA ILE A 30 -0.94 2.94 24.09
C ILE A 30 -2.45 3.23 24.13
N THR A 31 -2.86 4.26 24.89
CA THR A 31 -4.26 4.67 24.98
C THR A 31 -4.80 5.15 23.62
N VAL A 32 -4.03 5.96 22.89
CA VAL A 32 -4.40 6.45 21.56
C VAL A 32 -4.53 5.26 20.58
N ILE A 33 -3.55 4.34 20.57
CA ILE A 33 -3.58 3.11 19.76
C ILE A 33 -4.85 2.31 20.07
N PHE A 34 -5.11 2.06 21.35
CA PHE A 34 -6.29 1.30 21.77
C PHE A 34 -7.59 1.99 21.35
N CYS A 35 -7.74 3.28 21.65
CA CYS A 35 -8.94 4.04 21.31
C CYS A 35 -9.16 4.13 19.80
N TYR A 36 -8.09 4.34 19.01
CA TYR A 36 -8.19 4.38 17.56
C TYR A 36 -8.63 3.03 16.97
N ASN A 37 -7.98 1.95 17.38
CA ASN A 37 -8.37 0.60 16.94
C ASN A 37 -9.78 0.22 17.39
N TRP A 38 -10.20 0.65 18.59
CA TRP A 38 -11.57 0.44 19.06
C TRP A 38 -12.61 1.14 18.19
N ARG A 39 -12.32 2.37 17.75
CA ARG A 39 -13.26 3.24 17.04
C ARG A 39 -13.20 3.06 15.52
N ALA A 40 -12.02 3.05 14.95
CA ALA A 40 -11.78 3.24 13.53
C ALA A 40 -11.15 2.02 12.83
N PHE A 41 -10.70 0.98 13.57
CA PHE A 41 -10.15 -0.21 12.92
C PHE A 41 -11.19 -0.86 12.02
N ARG A 42 -10.78 -1.09 10.78
CA ARG A 42 -11.49 -1.85 9.76
C ARG A 42 -10.54 -2.92 9.23
N ASN A 43 -11.09 -4.03 8.75
CA ASN A 43 -10.27 -5.01 8.06
C ASN A 43 -9.65 -4.39 6.80
N MET A 44 -8.69 -5.07 6.19
CA MET A 44 -8.10 -4.62 4.93
C MET A 44 -9.18 -4.40 3.86
N SER A 45 -9.03 -3.33 3.09
CA SER A 45 -9.97 -2.92 2.04
C SER A 45 -9.32 -2.71 0.68
N THR A 46 -8.02 -2.98 0.55
CA THR A 46 -7.26 -2.78 -0.69
C THR A 46 -6.71 -4.08 -1.23
N GLU A 47 -6.67 -4.22 -2.54
CA GLU A 47 -6.07 -5.34 -3.25
C GLU A 47 -4.62 -5.58 -2.82
N GLU A 48 -3.80 -4.51 -2.85
CA GLU A 48 -2.36 -4.59 -2.53
C GLU A 48 -2.08 -5.10 -1.11
N SER A 49 -2.90 -4.71 -0.12
CA SER A 49 -2.69 -5.14 1.27
C SER A 49 -2.95 -6.64 1.45
N MET A 50 -4.06 -7.14 0.88
CA MET A 50 -4.42 -8.55 0.95
C MET A 50 -3.46 -9.41 0.14
N ASP A 51 -3.02 -8.93 -1.04
CA ASP A 51 -2.06 -9.63 -1.87
C ASP A 51 -0.69 -9.74 -1.18
N ALA A 52 -0.17 -8.66 -0.60
CA ALA A 52 1.07 -8.69 0.18
C ALA A 52 0.95 -9.61 1.42
N ALA A 53 -0.19 -9.60 2.11
CA ALA A 53 -0.42 -10.41 3.29
C ALA A 53 -0.49 -11.91 2.95
N GLN A 54 -1.18 -12.29 1.86
CA GLN A 54 -1.23 -13.69 1.43
C GLN A 54 0.13 -14.21 0.96
N LEU A 55 0.95 -13.35 0.31
CA LEU A 55 2.33 -13.68 -0.04
C LEU A 55 3.17 -13.90 1.23
N GLY A 56 3.04 -13.03 2.22
CA GLY A 56 3.69 -13.18 3.52
C GLY A 56 3.35 -14.53 4.18
N ARG A 57 2.08 -14.93 4.13
CA ARG A 57 1.63 -16.23 4.63
C ARG A 57 2.27 -17.38 3.86
N ASN A 58 2.26 -17.35 2.52
CA ASN A 58 2.85 -18.43 1.72
C ASN A 58 4.35 -18.58 1.99
N ILE A 59 5.08 -17.48 2.15
CA ILE A 59 6.50 -17.49 2.55
C ILE A 59 6.66 -18.10 3.95
N SER A 60 5.82 -17.70 4.92
CA SER A 60 5.88 -18.19 6.31
C SER A 60 5.62 -19.69 6.40
N GLU A 61 4.77 -20.23 5.54
CA GLU A 61 4.42 -21.65 5.41
C GLU A 61 5.44 -22.45 4.57
N GLY A 62 6.52 -21.84 4.06
CA GLY A 62 7.54 -22.50 3.27
C GLY A 62 7.15 -22.77 1.81
N LYS A 63 6.07 -22.16 1.30
CA LYS A 63 5.62 -22.30 -0.09
C LYS A 63 6.42 -21.42 -1.08
N GLY A 64 7.45 -20.72 -0.59
CA GLY A 64 8.25 -19.80 -1.40
C GLY A 64 7.51 -18.52 -1.79
N TYR A 65 8.03 -17.82 -2.79
CA TYR A 65 7.44 -16.57 -3.29
C TYR A 65 6.36 -16.87 -4.33
N THR A 66 5.26 -17.49 -3.87
CA THR A 66 4.12 -17.94 -4.68
C THR A 66 2.84 -17.25 -4.26
N THR A 67 1.91 -17.06 -5.20
CA THR A 67 0.63 -16.39 -4.95
C THR A 67 -0.56 -17.32 -5.14
N PHE A 68 -1.61 -17.08 -4.35
CA PHE A 68 -2.95 -17.63 -4.56
C PHE A 68 -3.83 -16.69 -5.38
N PHE A 69 -3.43 -15.43 -5.52
CA PHE A 69 -4.06 -14.48 -6.41
C PHE A 69 -3.40 -14.51 -7.79
N ILE A 70 -4.10 -15.01 -8.78
CA ILE A 70 -3.58 -15.24 -10.13
C ILE A 70 -4.16 -14.18 -11.08
N ARG A 71 -3.27 -13.38 -11.64
CA ARG A 71 -3.59 -12.41 -12.68
C ARG A 71 -3.46 -13.05 -14.05
N PRO A 72 -4.45 -12.93 -14.96
CA PRO A 72 -4.33 -13.42 -16.34
C PRO A 72 -3.07 -12.93 -17.05
N LEU A 73 -2.70 -11.67 -16.89
CA LEU A 73 -1.44 -11.13 -17.43
C LEU A 73 -0.20 -11.90 -16.94
N SER A 74 -0.19 -12.37 -15.69
CA SER A 74 0.94 -13.16 -15.18
C SER A 74 1.04 -14.53 -15.87
N ILE A 75 -0.10 -15.14 -16.22
CA ILE A 75 -0.17 -16.39 -17.01
C ILE A 75 0.44 -16.16 -18.39
N TYR A 76 0.04 -15.07 -19.08
CA TYR A 76 0.60 -14.70 -20.38
C TYR A 76 2.11 -14.53 -20.35
N LEU A 77 2.64 -13.79 -19.35
CA LEU A 77 4.09 -13.54 -19.25
C LEU A 77 4.88 -14.83 -19.02
N LEU A 78 4.39 -15.72 -18.15
CA LEU A 78 5.02 -17.01 -17.92
C LEU A 78 4.98 -17.91 -19.17
N LYS A 79 3.81 -17.97 -19.83
CA LYS A 79 3.64 -18.68 -21.10
C LYS A 79 4.66 -18.22 -22.14
N LYS A 80 4.67 -16.92 -22.43
CA LYS A 80 5.57 -16.31 -23.43
C LYS A 80 7.04 -16.58 -23.15
N THR A 81 7.46 -16.45 -21.86
CA THR A 81 8.85 -16.67 -21.47
C THR A 81 9.24 -18.15 -21.58
N ASN A 82 8.35 -19.08 -21.22
CA ASN A 82 8.60 -20.51 -21.33
C ASN A 82 8.65 -20.95 -22.78
N GLU A 83 7.78 -20.45 -23.65
CA GLU A 83 7.82 -20.71 -25.09
C GLU A 83 9.11 -20.23 -25.73
N GLN A 84 9.57 -19.04 -25.38
CA GLN A 84 10.85 -18.50 -25.84
C GLN A 84 12.07 -19.34 -25.41
N LYS A 85 12.03 -19.89 -24.19
CA LYS A 85 13.14 -20.71 -23.65
C LYS A 85 13.17 -22.13 -24.15
N SER A 86 11.99 -22.75 -24.28
CA SER A 86 11.88 -24.19 -24.61
C SER A 86 11.76 -24.44 -26.12
N GLY A 87 11.38 -23.46 -26.90
CA GLY A 87 11.05 -23.62 -28.33
C GLY A 87 9.82 -24.52 -28.55
N LYS A 88 9.08 -24.89 -27.48
CA LYS A 88 7.91 -25.75 -27.53
C LYS A 88 6.65 -24.95 -27.24
N SER A 89 5.56 -25.32 -27.88
CA SER A 89 4.24 -24.76 -27.56
C SER A 89 3.86 -25.04 -26.12
N PHE A 90 3.25 -24.06 -25.46
CA PHE A 90 2.86 -24.05 -24.05
C PHE A 90 1.97 -25.23 -23.62
N ALA A 91 1.22 -25.82 -24.54
CA ALA A 91 0.33 -26.97 -24.26
C ALA A 91 1.07 -28.17 -23.63
N THR A 92 2.37 -28.28 -23.83
CA THR A 92 3.20 -29.36 -23.24
C THR A 92 3.74 -29.04 -21.84
N ASP A 93 3.84 -27.75 -21.44
CA ASP A 93 4.42 -27.32 -20.16
C ASP A 93 3.39 -26.75 -19.15
N ALA A 94 2.11 -26.75 -19.49
CA ALA A 94 1.02 -26.33 -18.61
C ALA A 94 0.99 -27.07 -17.25
N ALA A 95 1.63 -28.23 -17.17
CA ALA A 95 1.79 -28.99 -15.91
C ALA A 95 2.53 -28.17 -14.82
N GLN A 96 3.46 -27.31 -15.18
CA GLN A 96 4.23 -26.51 -14.22
C GLN A 96 3.41 -25.37 -13.58
N LEU A 97 2.45 -24.79 -14.31
CA LEU A 97 1.56 -23.75 -13.80
C LEU A 97 0.45 -24.33 -12.88
N LYS A 98 0.23 -25.64 -12.92
CA LYS A 98 -0.86 -26.29 -12.19
C LYS A 98 -0.60 -26.45 -10.68
N VAL A 99 0.65 -26.32 -10.20
CA VAL A 99 1.00 -26.60 -8.80
C VAL A 99 1.02 -25.32 -7.97
N MET A 100 1.94 -24.41 -8.24
CA MET A 100 2.07 -23.13 -7.52
C MET A 100 2.43 -22.01 -8.48
N HIS A 101 1.67 -20.92 -8.45
CA HIS A 101 1.90 -19.78 -9.32
C HIS A 101 2.92 -18.83 -8.69
N PRO A 102 4.05 -18.52 -9.35
CA PRO A 102 5.01 -17.54 -8.82
C PRO A 102 4.40 -16.15 -8.86
N ASP A 103 4.60 -15.35 -7.81
CA ASP A 103 4.19 -13.96 -7.86
C ASP A 103 5.13 -13.14 -8.75
N LEU A 104 4.53 -12.31 -9.61
CA LEU A 104 5.20 -11.41 -10.56
C LEU A 104 4.79 -9.93 -10.35
N ALA A 105 3.92 -9.64 -9.41
CA ALA A 105 3.39 -8.29 -9.22
C ALA A 105 4.10 -7.53 -8.10
N ASN A 106 4.37 -8.20 -6.99
CA ASN A 106 4.79 -7.56 -5.75
C ASN A 106 6.31 -7.57 -5.58
N PRO A 107 6.91 -6.47 -5.09
CA PRO A 107 8.29 -6.47 -4.60
C PRO A 107 8.41 -7.18 -3.23
N PRO A 108 9.59 -7.75 -2.86
CA PRO A 108 9.71 -8.76 -1.82
C PRO A 108 9.74 -8.26 -0.38
N VAL A 109 10.18 -7.00 -0.12
CA VAL A 109 10.55 -6.59 1.25
C VAL A 109 9.35 -6.64 2.21
N TYR A 110 8.22 -6.06 1.83
CA TYR A 110 7.07 -6.02 2.73
C TYR A 110 6.45 -7.42 2.97
N PRO A 111 6.22 -8.27 1.95
CA PRO A 111 5.78 -9.65 2.16
C PRO A 111 6.75 -10.47 3.04
N VAL A 112 8.07 -10.31 2.88
CA VAL A 112 9.07 -11.00 3.72
C VAL A 112 9.00 -10.52 5.17
N MET A 113 8.83 -9.23 5.41
CA MET A 113 8.63 -8.70 6.77
C MET A 113 7.34 -9.25 7.41
N LEU A 114 6.24 -9.31 6.66
CA LEU A 114 5.00 -9.92 7.12
C LEU A 114 5.18 -11.42 7.41
N ALA A 115 5.94 -12.15 6.58
CA ALA A 115 6.25 -13.55 6.82
C ALA A 115 7.03 -13.74 8.13
N GLY A 116 8.00 -12.87 8.42
CA GLY A 116 8.69 -12.85 9.72
C GLY A 116 7.74 -12.61 10.89
N LEU A 117 6.82 -11.63 10.75
CA LEU A 117 5.80 -11.35 11.76
C LEU A 117 4.88 -12.55 12.00
N MET A 118 4.45 -13.24 10.93
CA MET A 118 3.58 -14.41 10.98
C MET A 118 4.25 -15.65 11.59
N LYS A 119 5.59 -15.72 11.58
CA LYS A 119 6.34 -16.77 12.28
C LYS A 119 6.49 -16.49 13.77
N VAL A 120 6.51 -15.23 14.18
CA VAL A 120 6.75 -14.83 15.58
C VAL A 120 5.44 -14.71 16.36
N LEU A 121 4.38 -14.21 15.74
CA LEU A 121 3.08 -14.00 16.39
C LEU A 121 2.09 -15.11 16.02
N PRO A 122 1.14 -15.45 16.93
CA PRO A 122 0.11 -16.45 16.67
C PRO A 122 -0.99 -15.88 15.76
N PHE A 123 -0.89 -16.14 14.46
CA PHE A 123 -1.91 -15.77 13.48
C PHE A 123 -3.00 -16.83 13.41
N GLU A 124 -4.25 -16.44 13.68
CA GLU A 124 -5.44 -17.30 13.60
C GLU A 124 -6.22 -16.97 12.31
N TYR A 125 -6.00 -17.75 11.25
CA TYR A 125 -6.63 -17.49 9.95
C TYR A 125 -8.08 -17.97 9.86
N GLN A 126 -8.50 -18.90 10.74
CA GLN A 126 -9.88 -19.38 10.77
C GLN A 126 -10.71 -18.55 11.73
N LEU A 127 -11.92 -18.22 11.31
CA LEU A 127 -12.85 -17.52 12.18
C LEU A 127 -13.41 -18.46 13.26
N PRO A 128 -13.42 -18.04 14.54
CA PRO A 128 -13.98 -18.87 15.59
C PRO A 128 -15.50 -19.01 15.42
N VAL A 129 -16.01 -20.21 15.67
CA VAL A 129 -17.45 -20.54 15.60
C VAL A 129 -18.28 -19.64 16.54
N LYS A 130 -17.71 -19.28 17.70
CA LYS A 130 -18.33 -18.34 18.65
C LYS A 130 -17.60 -17.01 18.60
N PRO A 131 -18.23 -15.93 18.13
CA PRO A 131 -17.60 -14.62 18.04
C PRO A 131 -17.23 -14.07 19.43
N LYS A 132 -15.97 -13.69 19.62
CA LYS A 132 -15.48 -13.03 20.82
C LYS A 132 -15.95 -11.55 20.81
N ARG A 133 -16.35 -10.98 21.98
CA ARG A 133 -16.91 -9.63 22.09
C ARG A 133 -16.05 -8.51 21.49
N PHE A 134 -14.74 -8.58 21.62
CA PHE A 134 -13.83 -7.59 21.04
C PHE A 134 -13.77 -7.67 19.50
N TRP A 135 -13.95 -8.87 18.93
CA TRP A 135 -13.81 -9.14 17.51
C TRP A 135 -15.10 -8.94 16.71
N THR A 136 -16.23 -8.80 17.38
CA THR A 136 -17.53 -8.56 16.73
C THR A 136 -18.20 -7.32 17.28
N ASN A 137 -18.77 -6.53 16.39
CA ASN A 137 -19.56 -5.38 16.76
C ASN A 137 -21.03 -5.65 16.44
N LYS A 138 -21.79 -6.17 17.41
CA LYS A 138 -23.23 -6.48 17.29
C LYS A 138 -23.62 -7.31 16.05
N GLY A 139 -22.72 -8.18 15.57
CA GLY A 139 -22.96 -9.00 14.36
C GLY A 139 -22.85 -8.26 13.03
N VAL A 140 -22.55 -6.96 13.02
CA VAL A 140 -22.47 -6.15 11.80
C VAL A 140 -21.04 -6.11 11.25
N PHE A 141 -20.04 -6.13 12.12
CA PHE A 141 -18.63 -6.07 11.74
C PHE A 141 -17.84 -7.14 12.47
N TYR A 142 -17.01 -7.85 11.73
CA TYR A 142 -16.09 -8.86 12.27
C TYR A 142 -14.64 -8.42 12.06
N ARG A 143 -13.90 -8.24 13.17
CA ARG A 143 -12.46 -7.95 13.12
C ARG A 143 -11.70 -9.24 12.84
N TYR A 144 -11.04 -9.30 11.70
CA TYR A 144 -10.16 -10.40 11.36
C TYR A 144 -8.83 -10.26 12.11
N GLN A 145 -8.48 -11.26 12.92
CA GLN A 145 -7.31 -11.18 13.80
C GLN A 145 -5.98 -10.96 13.02
N PRO A 146 -5.74 -11.60 11.86
CA PRO A 146 -4.54 -11.35 11.09
C PRO A 146 -4.41 -9.89 10.60
N ASP A 147 -5.50 -9.28 10.11
CA ASP A 147 -5.52 -7.88 9.70
C ASP A 147 -5.20 -6.94 10.87
N PHE A 148 -5.73 -7.27 12.05
CA PHE A 148 -5.48 -6.50 13.26
C PHE A 148 -4.01 -6.54 13.69
N LEU A 149 -3.36 -7.72 13.65
CA LEU A 149 -1.93 -7.86 13.99
C LEU A 149 -1.03 -7.12 12.99
N ILE A 150 -1.36 -7.17 11.70
CA ILE A 150 -0.65 -6.40 10.67
C ILE A 150 -0.86 -4.89 10.88
N GLY A 151 -2.06 -4.46 11.25
CA GLY A 151 -2.34 -3.07 11.62
C GLY A 151 -1.51 -2.61 12.82
N LEU A 152 -1.43 -3.42 13.89
CA LEU A 152 -0.57 -3.12 15.04
C LEU A 152 0.91 -3.02 14.66
N PHE A 153 1.40 -3.92 13.81
CA PHE A 153 2.76 -3.85 13.29
C PHE A 153 3.03 -2.53 12.56
N ASN A 154 2.12 -2.13 11.67
CA ASN A 154 2.23 -0.85 10.97
C ASN A 154 2.16 0.35 11.93
N GLN A 155 1.39 0.26 13.03
CA GLN A 155 1.37 1.30 14.07
C GLN A 155 2.74 1.42 14.77
N VAL A 156 3.43 0.31 15.02
CA VAL A 156 4.81 0.33 15.56
C VAL A 156 5.76 1.00 14.56
N LEU A 157 5.67 0.67 13.26
CA LEU A 157 6.47 1.33 12.21
C LEU A 157 6.17 2.84 12.14
N PHE A 158 4.92 3.24 12.31
CA PHE A 158 4.50 4.65 12.34
C PHE A 158 5.12 5.41 13.51
N LEU A 159 5.13 4.81 14.71
CA LEU A 159 5.80 5.41 15.87
C LEU A 159 7.31 5.53 15.62
N ALA A 160 7.94 4.52 15.04
CA ALA A 160 9.35 4.57 14.66
C ALA A 160 9.64 5.70 13.65
N ALA A 161 8.78 5.84 12.62
CA ALA A 161 8.88 6.94 11.65
C ALA A 161 8.75 8.31 12.34
N THR A 162 7.78 8.46 13.25
CA THR A 162 7.59 9.70 14.01
C THR A 162 8.83 10.05 14.87
N ILE A 163 9.48 9.05 15.50
CA ILE A 163 10.73 9.26 16.24
C ILE A 163 11.84 9.74 15.30
N VAL A 164 12.00 9.12 14.12
CA VAL A 164 13.02 9.56 13.15
C VAL A 164 12.74 10.99 12.68
N VAL A 165 11.49 11.34 12.39
CA VAL A 165 11.09 12.71 12.00
C VAL A 165 11.34 13.70 13.13
N PHE A 166 11.06 13.34 14.39
CA PHE A 166 11.41 14.16 15.54
C PHE A 166 12.92 14.44 15.61
N LEU A 167 13.75 13.41 15.39
CA LEU A 167 15.21 13.57 15.38
C LEU A 167 15.67 14.46 14.22
N VAL A 168 15.11 14.30 13.01
CA VAL A 168 15.36 15.17 11.84
C VAL A 168 15.01 16.61 12.18
N ALA A 169 13.79 16.84 12.68
CA ALA A 169 13.30 18.18 13.01
C ALA A 169 14.17 18.87 14.08
N ARG A 170 14.52 18.13 15.15
CA ARG A 170 15.39 18.64 16.22
C ARG A 170 16.80 18.98 15.73
N ARG A 171 17.28 18.27 14.72
CA ARG A 171 18.62 18.49 14.16
C ARG A 171 18.67 19.64 13.17
N LEU A 172 17.62 19.82 12.39
CA LEU A 172 17.52 20.88 11.38
C LEU A 172 17.08 22.22 11.97
N PHE A 173 16.16 22.18 12.94
CA PHE A 173 15.57 23.35 13.58
C PHE A 173 15.84 23.32 15.09
N ASP A 174 14.81 23.39 15.89
CA ASP A 174 14.88 23.43 17.34
C ASP A 174 13.92 22.43 18.01
N ALA A 175 13.93 22.39 19.35
CA ALA A 175 13.09 21.48 20.11
C ALA A 175 11.58 21.79 19.99
N PRO A 176 11.10 23.05 20.01
CA PRO A 176 9.69 23.39 19.80
C PRO A 176 9.13 22.87 18.46
N VAL A 177 9.85 23.09 17.35
CA VAL A 177 9.47 22.58 16.03
C VAL A 177 9.40 21.06 16.04
N ALA A 178 10.39 20.39 16.63
CA ALA A 178 10.44 18.93 16.69
C ALA A 178 9.26 18.33 17.47
N TRP A 179 8.95 18.88 18.65
CA TRP A 179 7.84 18.41 19.48
C TRP A 179 6.48 18.65 18.80
N LEU A 180 6.26 19.86 18.29
CA LEU A 180 4.99 20.16 17.62
C LEU A 180 4.81 19.29 16.37
N SER A 181 5.90 19.06 15.60
CA SER A 181 5.87 18.15 14.45
C SER A 181 5.45 16.73 14.84
N ALA A 182 6.08 16.16 15.86
CA ALA A 182 5.76 14.81 16.34
C ALA A 182 4.30 14.71 16.84
N ILE A 183 3.86 15.72 17.62
CA ILE A 183 2.47 15.76 18.12
C ILE A 183 1.47 15.84 16.95
N LEU A 184 1.70 16.71 15.96
CA LEU A 184 0.78 16.86 14.84
C LEU A 184 0.78 15.65 13.91
N ILE A 185 1.92 14.98 13.71
CA ILE A 185 1.97 13.72 12.98
C ILE A 185 1.10 12.67 13.67
N LEU A 186 1.24 12.51 14.99
CA LEU A 186 0.43 11.58 15.78
C LEU A 186 -1.04 11.99 15.89
N ALA A 187 -1.35 13.28 15.74
CA ALA A 187 -2.71 13.81 15.77
C ALA A 187 -3.37 13.90 14.39
N THR A 188 -2.70 13.44 13.33
CA THR A 188 -3.24 13.47 11.96
C THR A 188 -3.86 12.13 11.60
N GLU A 189 -5.18 12.11 11.39
CA GLU A 189 -5.97 10.92 11.10
C GLU A 189 -5.53 10.19 9.83
N LEU A 190 -5.07 10.91 8.80
CA LEU A 190 -4.58 10.33 7.54
C LEU A 190 -3.52 9.24 7.78
N PHE A 191 -2.53 9.50 8.63
CA PHE A 191 -1.46 8.52 8.89
C PHE A 191 -1.99 7.28 9.62
N TRP A 192 -2.93 7.46 10.56
CA TRP A 192 -3.56 6.34 11.25
C TRP A 192 -4.37 5.45 10.33
N ARG A 193 -5.06 6.01 9.34
CA ARG A 193 -5.75 5.22 8.30
C ARG A 193 -4.77 4.30 7.57
N PHE A 194 -3.61 4.82 7.18
CA PHE A 194 -2.58 4.00 6.54
C PHE A 194 -2.04 2.92 7.48
N THR A 195 -1.98 3.13 8.79
CA THR A 195 -1.51 2.09 9.71
C THR A 195 -2.44 0.88 9.76
N VAL A 196 -3.75 1.09 9.74
CA VAL A 196 -4.74 0.00 9.82
C VAL A 196 -5.11 -0.60 8.47
N SER A 197 -4.63 -0.02 7.37
CA SER A 197 -4.94 -0.49 6.00
C SER A 197 -4.22 -1.76 5.59
N GLY A 198 -3.12 -2.12 6.26
CA GLY A 198 -2.25 -3.23 5.86
C GLY A 198 -1.28 -2.91 4.72
N LEU A 199 -1.27 -1.67 4.21
CA LEU A 199 -0.37 -1.24 3.14
C LEU A 199 1.07 -1.04 3.60
N SER A 200 2.02 -1.16 2.67
CA SER A 200 3.45 -0.92 2.90
C SER A 200 3.83 0.57 3.03
N THR A 201 2.87 1.49 2.86
CA THR A 201 3.10 2.95 2.85
C THR A 201 3.77 3.45 4.13
N VAL A 202 3.41 2.89 5.29
CA VAL A 202 4.01 3.28 6.58
C VAL A 202 5.48 2.86 6.67
N LEU A 203 5.83 1.68 6.15
CA LEU A 203 7.22 1.24 6.03
C LEU A 203 8.01 2.17 5.11
N LEU A 204 7.43 2.56 3.97
CA LEU A 204 8.06 3.51 3.05
C LEU A 204 8.26 4.89 3.70
N MET A 205 7.32 5.34 4.53
CA MET A 205 7.44 6.58 5.31
C MET A 205 8.62 6.52 6.29
N LEU A 206 8.82 5.37 6.96
CA LEU A 206 9.98 5.15 7.83
C LEU A 206 11.29 5.15 7.03
N ILE A 207 11.34 4.45 5.91
CA ILE A 207 12.51 4.39 5.02
C ILE A 207 12.86 5.78 4.48
N PHE A 208 11.86 6.55 4.02
CA PHE A 208 12.08 7.91 3.52
C PHE A 208 12.58 8.86 4.62
N SER A 209 11.99 8.78 5.81
CA SER A 209 12.46 9.57 6.96
C SER A 209 13.90 9.22 7.34
N GLY A 210 14.25 7.92 7.29
CA GLY A 210 15.62 7.43 7.47
C GLY A 210 16.58 7.92 6.38
N LEU A 211 16.11 7.99 5.11
CA LEU A 211 16.87 8.55 4.00
C LEU A 211 17.16 10.04 4.23
N VAL A 212 16.15 10.82 4.58
CA VAL A 212 16.33 12.26 4.93
C VAL A 212 17.31 12.43 6.09
N TRP A 213 17.17 11.62 7.16
CA TRP A 213 18.12 11.62 8.26
C TRP A 213 19.55 11.34 7.80
N THR A 214 19.74 10.33 6.95
CA THR A 214 21.05 9.97 6.40
C THR A 214 21.64 11.12 5.57
N LEU A 215 20.84 11.80 4.74
CA LEU A 215 21.29 12.94 3.94
C LEU A 215 21.60 14.17 4.80
N VAL A 216 20.88 14.39 5.91
CA VAL A 216 21.22 15.46 6.88
C VAL A 216 22.58 15.19 7.51
N LEU A 217 22.84 13.94 7.92
CA LEU A 217 24.14 13.56 8.47
C LEU A 217 25.26 13.67 7.42
N PHE A 218 24.97 13.25 6.20
CA PHE A 218 25.91 13.36 5.06
C PHE A 218 26.30 14.81 4.81
N GLU A 219 25.32 15.70 4.73
CA GLU A 219 25.53 17.12 4.49
C GLU A 219 26.37 17.79 5.58
N GLN A 220 26.09 17.45 6.84
CA GLN A 220 26.86 17.95 7.98
C GLN A 220 28.30 17.45 7.97
N GLU A 221 28.52 16.20 7.54
CA GLU A 221 29.87 15.65 7.40
C GLU A 221 30.64 16.32 6.24
N VAL A 222 29.98 16.62 5.12
CA VAL A 222 30.59 17.34 3.99
C VAL A 222 31.00 18.77 4.40
N LEU A 223 30.19 19.42 5.24
CA LEU A 223 30.46 20.78 5.74
C LEU A 223 31.44 20.82 6.91
N ALA A 224 31.83 19.67 7.47
CA ALA A 224 32.78 19.60 8.56
C ALA A 224 34.17 20.07 8.11
N THR A 225 34.92 20.68 9.04
CA THR A 225 36.28 21.20 8.78
C THR A 225 37.25 20.10 8.35
N ASN A 226 37.07 18.87 8.85
CA ASN A 226 37.84 17.68 8.49
C ASN A 226 36.86 16.51 8.18
N PRO A 227 36.33 16.43 6.97
CA PRO A 227 35.36 15.39 6.61
C PRO A 227 36.03 14.01 6.62
N GLY A 228 35.47 13.09 7.40
CA GLY A 228 35.92 11.69 7.46
C GLY A 228 35.53 10.91 6.17
N PRO A 229 36.48 10.50 5.33
CA PRO A 229 36.13 9.84 4.06
C PRO A 229 35.31 8.57 4.30
N GLY A 230 35.68 7.72 5.25
CA GLY A 230 34.97 6.49 5.56
C GLY A 230 33.51 6.72 5.96
N ARG A 231 33.24 7.78 6.73
CA ARG A 231 31.90 8.14 7.14
C ARG A 231 31.04 8.65 5.98
N LEU A 232 31.63 9.43 5.07
CA LEU A 232 30.94 9.87 3.84
C LEU A 232 30.53 8.68 2.96
N PHE A 233 31.45 7.72 2.74
CA PHE A 233 31.15 6.51 1.98
C PHE A 233 30.08 5.64 2.66
N MET A 234 30.15 5.50 3.97
CA MET A 234 29.13 4.78 4.76
C MET A 234 27.74 5.42 4.60
N LEU A 235 27.63 6.76 4.70
CA LEU A 235 26.37 7.47 4.55
C LEU A 235 25.84 7.44 3.11
N ALA A 236 26.71 7.55 2.12
CA ALA A 236 26.35 7.40 0.70
C ALA A 236 25.85 5.97 0.42
N GLY A 237 26.55 4.98 0.96
CA GLY A 237 26.12 3.57 0.88
C GLY A 237 24.78 3.32 1.55
N LEU A 238 24.59 3.86 2.77
CA LEU A 238 23.31 3.75 3.48
C LEU A 238 22.16 4.41 2.71
N ALA A 239 22.40 5.56 2.06
CA ALA A 239 21.39 6.17 1.20
C ALA A 239 21.00 5.26 0.02
N GLY A 240 21.99 4.64 -0.66
CA GLY A 240 21.74 3.65 -1.71
C GLY A 240 20.97 2.42 -1.23
N LEU A 241 21.32 1.89 -0.06
CA LEU A 241 20.62 0.77 0.58
C LEU A 241 19.16 1.13 0.91
N LEU A 242 18.90 2.30 1.51
CA LEU A 242 17.55 2.74 1.87
C LEU A 242 16.67 2.92 0.63
N VAL A 243 17.21 3.50 -0.46
CA VAL A 243 16.46 3.61 -1.71
C VAL A 243 16.22 2.24 -2.34
N GLY A 244 17.20 1.32 -2.27
CA GLY A 244 17.05 -0.06 -2.75
C GLY A 244 16.00 -0.85 -1.96
N ILE A 245 16.02 -0.80 -0.63
CA ILE A 245 15.01 -1.42 0.23
C ILE A 245 13.63 -0.82 -0.04
N GLY A 246 13.54 0.50 -0.19
CA GLY A 246 12.29 1.17 -0.55
C GLY A 246 11.78 0.77 -1.94
N GLY A 247 12.66 0.64 -2.94
CA GLY A 247 12.32 0.13 -4.28
C GLY A 247 11.86 -1.33 -4.26
N LEU A 248 12.44 -2.16 -3.39
CA LEU A 248 11.99 -3.53 -3.13
C LEU A 248 10.78 -3.62 -2.18
N THR A 249 10.33 -2.51 -1.61
CA THR A 249 9.05 -2.39 -0.91
C THR A 249 7.95 -1.93 -1.85
N ARG A 250 8.26 -0.99 -2.75
CA ARG A 250 7.41 -0.49 -3.84
C ARG A 250 8.28 0.04 -4.96
N TYR A 251 8.16 -0.50 -6.18
CA TYR A 251 9.05 -0.16 -7.31
C TYR A 251 9.13 1.34 -7.60
N ALA A 252 7.99 2.05 -7.47
CA ALA A 252 7.94 3.50 -7.68
C ALA A 252 8.83 4.31 -6.71
N PHE A 253 9.11 3.80 -5.50
CA PHE A 253 10.05 4.43 -4.56
C PHE A 253 11.50 4.40 -5.08
N GLY A 254 11.85 3.42 -5.87
CA GLY A 254 13.19 3.28 -6.47
C GLY A 254 13.59 4.49 -7.31
N TRP A 255 12.64 5.26 -7.86
CA TRP A 255 12.92 6.49 -8.60
C TRP A 255 13.56 7.58 -7.74
N LEU A 256 13.48 7.49 -6.41
CA LEU A 256 14.20 8.39 -5.50
C LEU A 256 15.74 8.24 -5.59
N VAL A 257 16.26 7.24 -6.27
CA VAL A 257 17.68 7.18 -6.59
C VAL A 257 18.13 8.43 -7.38
N ILE A 258 17.26 8.98 -8.24
CA ILE A 258 17.58 10.17 -9.06
C ILE A 258 17.84 11.40 -8.17
N PRO A 259 16.92 11.85 -7.28
CA PRO A 259 17.21 13.00 -6.42
C PRO A 259 18.38 12.75 -5.45
N VAL A 260 18.62 11.51 -5.00
CA VAL A 260 19.79 11.19 -4.17
C VAL A 260 21.09 11.38 -4.95
N ILE A 261 21.17 10.88 -6.19
CA ILE A 261 22.34 11.06 -7.06
C ILE A 261 22.58 12.54 -7.34
N VAL A 262 21.54 13.28 -7.71
CA VAL A 262 21.65 14.73 -7.98
C VAL A 262 22.12 15.47 -6.74
N PHE A 263 21.60 15.14 -5.57
CA PHE A 263 22.04 15.70 -4.29
C PHE A 263 23.55 15.45 -4.04
N MET A 264 24.02 14.23 -4.29
CA MET A 264 25.43 13.89 -4.11
C MET A 264 26.34 14.54 -5.15
N ILE A 265 25.89 14.69 -6.39
CA ILE A 265 26.65 15.40 -7.45
C ILE A 265 26.81 16.88 -7.07
N LEU A 266 25.75 17.52 -6.60
CA LEU A 266 25.75 18.94 -6.28
C LEU A 266 26.49 19.24 -4.99
N PHE A 267 26.36 18.39 -3.97
CA PHE A 267 26.83 18.69 -2.61
C PHE A 267 27.90 17.73 -2.07
N GLY A 268 28.31 16.69 -2.82
CA GLY A 268 29.30 15.69 -2.39
C GLY A 268 30.77 16.15 -2.40
N GLY A 269 31.04 17.41 -2.74
CA GLY A 269 32.39 17.97 -2.74
C GLY A 269 33.34 17.33 -3.77
N SER A 270 34.64 17.23 -3.43
CA SER A 270 35.65 16.69 -4.36
C SER A 270 35.49 15.20 -4.66
N ARG A 271 34.82 14.43 -3.82
CA ARG A 271 34.64 12.97 -3.95
C ARG A 271 33.29 12.57 -4.55
N ARG A 272 32.51 13.53 -5.06
CA ARG A 272 31.13 13.34 -5.56
C ARG A 272 30.93 12.13 -6.48
N VAL A 273 31.85 11.88 -7.41
CA VAL A 273 31.76 10.75 -8.36
C VAL A 273 31.83 9.40 -7.62
N LEU A 274 32.79 9.25 -6.71
CA LEU A 274 32.94 8.00 -5.94
C LEU A 274 31.76 7.76 -5.00
N LEU A 275 31.19 8.81 -4.40
CA LEU A 275 29.99 8.71 -3.56
C LEU A 275 28.77 8.29 -4.37
N VAL A 276 28.57 8.84 -5.56
CA VAL A 276 27.53 8.43 -6.51
C VAL A 276 27.71 6.96 -6.91
N VAL A 277 28.93 6.55 -7.27
CA VAL A 277 29.21 5.14 -7.61
C VAL A 277 28.91 4.22 -6.45
N THR A 278 29.28 4.59 -5.22
CA THR A 278 28.95 3.79 -4.01
C THR A 278 27.44 3.66 -3.80
N THR A 279 26.70 4.75 -3.95
CA THR A 279 25.23 4.74 -3.82
C THR A 279 24.60 3.84 -4.87
N LEU A 280 25.01 3.99 -6.15
CA LEU A 280 24.49 3.17 -7.25
C LEU A 280 24.86 1.69 -7.12
N ALA A 281 26.08 1.39 -6.68
CA ALA A 281 26.54 0.01 -6.51
C ALA A 281 25.69 -0.73 -5.45
N LEU A 282 25.39 -0.09 -4.30
CA LEU A 282 24.57 -0.69 -3.27
C LEU A 282 23.09 -0.73 -3.65
N PHE A 283 22.57 0.29 -4.31
CA PHE A 283 21.21 0.26 -4.89
C PHE A 283 21.05 -0.88 -5.90
N ALA A 284 21.96 -0.98 -6.87
CA ALA A 284 21.94 -2.02 -7.90
C ALA A 284 22.20 -3.42 -7.31
N GLY A 285 23.06 -3.53 -6.31
CA GLY A 285 23.32 -4.78 -5.61
C GLY A 285 22.10 -5.35 -4.90
N LEU A 286 21.19 -4.50 -4.39
CA LEU A 286 19.92 -4.92 -3.81
C LEU A 286 18.85 -5.21 -4.85
N MET A 287 18.67 -4.30 -5.83
CA MET A 287 17.65 -4.43 -6.86
C MET A 287 17.97 -5.53 -7.88
N GLY A 288 19.26 -5.71 -8.20
CA GLY A 288 19.73 -6.59 -9.25
C GLY A 288 19.26 -8.04 -9.15
N PRO A 289 19.46 -8.74 -8.04
CA PRO A 289 19.02 -10.13 -7.88
C PRO A 289 17.51 -10.31 -8.12
N TRP A 290 16.71 -9.33 -7.66
CA TRP A 290 15.26 -9.36 -7.86
C TRP A 290 14.85 -9.10 -9.31
N ILE A 291 15.49 -8.15 -9.96
CA ILE A 291 15.30 -7.87 -11.40
C ILE A 291 15.68 -9.10 -12.23
N ILE A 292 16.82 -9.75 -11.94
CA ILE A 292 17.27 -10.98 -12.62
C ILE A 292 16.23 -12.11 -12.44
N ARG A 293 15.70 -12.29 -11.21
CA ARG A 293 14.62 -13.26 -10.98
C ARG A 293 13.41 -12.98 -11.87
N ASN A 294 12.95 -11.73 -11.93
CA ASN A 294 11.78 -11.37 -12.71
C ASN A 294 12.01 -11.51 -14.21
N LEU A 295 13.18 -11.11 -14.73
CA LEU A 295 13.58 -11.34 -16.12
C LEU A 295 13.57 -12.83 -16.47
N ASN A 296 14.05 -13.68 -15.57
CA ASN A 296 14.07 -15.12 -15.78
C ASN A 296 12.68 -15.76 -15.79
N LEU A 297 11.73 -15.22 -15.04
CA LEU A 297 10.39 -15.78 -14.95
C LEU A 297 9.41 -15.18 -15.97
N SER A 298 9.46 -13.87 -16.18
CA SER A 298 8.46 -13.13 -16.95
C SER A 298 9.00 -12.40 -18.19
N GLY A 299 10.31 -12.44 -18.41
CA GLY A 299 10.95 -11.67 -19.48
C GLY A 299 10.95 -10.15 -19.25
N THR A 300 10.50 -9.69 -18.06
CA THR A 300 10.38 -8.26 -17.73
C THR A 300 11.03 -7.94 -16.38
N PRO A 301 11.64 -6.74 -16.19
CA PRO A 301 12.41 -6.43 -14.99
C PRO A 301 11.56 -6.34 -13.72
N PHE A 302 10.29 -5.93 -13.82
CA PHE A 302 9.39 -5.74 -12.69
C PHE A 302 8.11 -6.58 -12.82
N GLY A 303 8.14 -7.67 -13.59
CA GLY A 303 6.99 -8.53 -13.81
C GLY A 303 5.80 -7.77 -14.40
N THR A 304 4.60 -7.98 -13.86
CA THR A 304 3.38 -7.28 -14.31
C THR A 304 3.44 -5.77 -14.04
N ALA A 305 4.16 -5.32 -13.01
CA ALA A 305 4.31 -3.90 -12.69
C ALA A 305 5.06 -3.10 -13.78
N THR A 306 5.81 -3.77 -14.67
CA THR A 306 6.41 -3.13 -15.86
C THR A 306 5.35 -2.47 -16.74
N TYR A 307 4.15 -3.00 -16.75
CA TYR A 307 3.04 -2.55 -17.58
C TYR A 307 2.10 -1.54 -16.90
N ALA A 308 2.37 -1.15 -15.65
CA ALA A 308 1.55 -0.17 -14.92
C ALA A 308 1.42 1.17 -15.67
N VAL A 309 2.44 1.55 -16.44
CA VAL A 309 2.42 2.77 -17.27
C VAL A 309 1.35 2.67 -18.39
N LEU A 310 1.05 1.46 -18.86
CA LEU A 310 0.03 1.20 -19.91
C LEU A 310 -1.39 1.09 -19.36
N GLU A 311 -1.54 0.75 -18.07
CA GLU A 311 -2.84 0.65 -17.42
C GLU A 311 -3.52 2.01 -17.27
N ALA A 312 -4.85 2.01 -17.15
CA ALA A 312 -5.67 3.22 -17.03
C ALA A 312 -5.37 4.27 -18.12
N THR A 313 -5.02 3.80 -19.33
CA THR A 313 -4.92 4.63 -20.54
C THR A 313 -6.16 4.47 -21.41
N VAL A 314 -6.31 5.32 -22.42
CA VAL A 314 -7.39 5.18 -23.43
C VAL A 314 -7.33 3.84 -24.16
N VAL A 315 -6.11 3.27 -24.31
CA VAL A 315 -5.92 1.97 -25.00
C VAL A 315 -6.25 0.80 -24.08
N SER A 316 -5.95 0.93 -22.78
CA SER A 316 -6.18 -0.12 -21.79
C SER A 316 -6.87 0.49 -20.56
N PRO A 317 -8.18 0.77 -20.62
CA PRO A 317 -8.90 1.41 -19.52
C PRO A 317 -9.03 0.49 -18.30
N GLY A 318 -8.98 1.08 -17.11
CA GLY A 318 -9.13 0.38 -15.84
C GLY A 318 -8.13 -0.77 -15.66
N ASN A 319 -8.63 -1.93 -15.25
CA ASN A 319 -7.85 -3.13 -14.95
C ASN A 319 -7.75 -4.14 -16.12
N ARG A 320 -8.21 -3.77 -17.31
CA ARG A 320 -8.31 -4.70 -18.46
C ARG A 320 -6.97 -5.36 -18.80
N LEU A 321 -5.87 -4.62 -18.71
CA LEU A 321 -4.55 -5.17 -19.03
C LEU A 321 -4.16 -6.32 -18.08
N GLN A 322 -4.42 -6.18 -16.79
CA GLN A 322 -4.12 -7.23 -15.79
C GLN A 322 -5.00 -8.49 -16.00
N ARG A 323 -6.16 -8.32 -16.59
CA ARG A 323 -7.15 -9.38 -16.84
C ARG A 323 -7.05 -10.00 -18.23
N SER A 324 -6.13 -9.52 -19.08
CA SER A 324 -5.91 -10.05 -20.43
C SER A 324 -4.99 -11.27 -20.40
N LEU A 325 -5.40 -12.32 -21.11
CA LEU A 325 -4.58 -13.51 -21.39
C LEU A 325 -3.74 -13.35 -22.66
N GLU A 326 -4.12 -12.42 -23.55
CA GLU A 326 -3.43 -12.12 -24.81
C GLU A 326 -3.34 -10.60 -25.05
N PRO A 327 -2.59 -9.86 -24.22
CA PRO A 327 -2.51 -8.41 -24.32
C PRO A 327 -1.85 -7.99 -25.64
N ASN A 328 -2.50 -7.06 -26.35
CA ASN A 328 -1.97 -6.50 -27.59
C ASN A 328 -1.08 -5.27 -27.29
N PHE A 329 0.23 -5.42 -27.47
CA PHE A 329 1.21 -4.35 -27.31
C PHE A 329 1.63 -3.66 -28.62
N ASN A 330 1.01 -4.04 -29.77
CA ASN A 330 1.47 -3.54 -31.08
C ASN A 330 1.07 -2.09 -31.36
N ASN A 331 0.06 -1.55 -30.67
CA ASN A 331 -0.41 -0.18 -30.85
C ASN A 331 0.26 0.81 -29.89
N PHE A 332 1.60 0.73 -29.78
CA PHE A 332 2.37 1.64 -28.91
C PHE A 332 2.42 3.04 -29.52
N SER A 333 1.84 4.02 -28.83
CA SER A 333 1.94 5.45 -29.13
C SER A 333 2.31 6.22 -27.88
N LEU A 334 3.07 7.31 -28.02
CA LEU A 334 3.46 8.16 -26.88
C LEU A 334 2.31 9.07 -26.41
N ILE A 335 1.31 9.32 -27.26
CA ILE A 335 0.20 10.24 -26.96
C ILE A 335 -0.62 9.80 -25.73
N PRO A 336 -1.05 8.51 -25.59
CA PRO A 336 -1.78 8.06 -24.40
C PRO A 336 -1.02 8.28 -23.09
N PHE A 337 0.32 8.18 -23.10
CA PHE A 337 1.13 8.43 -21.90
C PHE A 337 1.12 9.90 -21.49
N TRP A 338 1.23 10.82 -22.45
CA TRP A 338 1.17 12.26 -22.18
C TRP A 338 -0.22 12.65 -21.65
N VAL A 339 -1.28 12.11 -22.25
CA VAL A 339 -2.65 12.35 -21.78
C VAL A 339 -2.82 11.84 -20.35
N LYS A 340 -2.38 10.60 -20.07
CA LYS A 340 -2.38 10.00 -18.73
C LYS A 340 -1.59 10.85 -17.74
N LEU A 341 -0.35 11.22 -18.08
CA LEU A 341 0.52 12.02 -17.22
C LEU A 341 -0.13 13.36 -16.84
N ILE A 342 -0.64 14.10 -17.82
CA ILE A 342 -1.23 15.44 -17.58
C ILE A 342 -2.52 15.33 -16.77
N ALA A 343 -3.40 14.37 -17.09
CA ALA A 343 -4.67 14.17 -16.40
C ALA A 343 -4.42 13.81 -14.93
N ASN A 344 -3.52 12.83 -14.67
CA ASN A 344 -3.22 12.37 -13.32
C ASN A 344 -2.44 13.42 -12.52
N LEU A 345 -1.49 14.13 -13.13
CA LEU A 345 -0.81 15.26 -12.46
C LEU A 345 -1.81 16.31 -12.00
N ARG A 346 -2.78 16.66 -12.86
CA ARG A 346 -3.83 17.61 -12.50
C ARG A 346 -4.65 17.11 -11.31
N GLN A 347 -5.07 15.84 -11.33
CA GLN A 347 -5.84 15.22 -10.25
C GLN A 347 -5.03 15.21 -8.94
N ILE A 348 -3.76 14.79 -8.98
CA ILE A 348 -2.89 14.71 -7.79
C ILE A 348 -2.67 16.11 -7.20
N ILE A 349 -2.37 17.11 -8.02
CA ILE A 349 -2.13 18.49 -7.56
C ILE A 349 -3.41 19.11 -6.98
N GLN A 350 -4.57 18.85 -7.58
CA GLN A 350 -5.84 19.42 -7.12
C GLN A 350 -6.44 18.69 -5.91
N ASN A 351 -6.29 17.38 -5.81
CA ASN A 351 -7.00 16.56 -4.83
C ASN A 351 -6.10 15.98 -3.73
N ASP A 352 -4.92 15.46 -4.08
CA ASP A 352 -4.07 14.71 -3.14
C ASP A 352 -3.11 15.64 -2.39
N LEU A 353 -2.42 16.53 -3.10
CA LEU A 353 -1.42 17.42 -2.52
C LEU A 353 -2.01 18.35 -1.43
N PRO A 354 -3.18 19.00 -1.61
CA PRO A 354 -3.78 19.81 -0.55
C PRO A 354 -4.16 19.03 0.71
N LYS A 355 -4.53 17.76 0.55
CA LYS A 355 -4.98 16.91 1.68
C LYS A 355 -3.84 16.35 2.54
N LEU A 356 -2.59 16.40 2.08
CA LEU A 356 -1.45 15.76 2.74
C LEU A 356 -1.21 16.25 4.17
N GLY A 357 -1.45 17.50 4.46
CA GLY A 357 -1.18 18.09 5.77
C GLY A 357 -2.42 18.71 6.41
N GLY A 358 -3.60 18.12 6.23
CA GLY A 358 -4.83 18.73 6.69
C GLY A 358 -5.09 20.11 6.05
N SER A 359 -4.66 20.30 4.80
CA SER A 359 -4.73 21.53 3.98
C SER A 359 -3.86 22.69 4.48
N TRP A 360 -3.82 22.98 5.77
CA TRP A 360 -3.09 24.11 6.34
C TRP A 360 -1.57 23.90 6.34
N LEU A 361 -1.10 22.74 6.78
CA LEU A 361 0.34 22.46 6.84
C LEU A 361 0.95 22.36 5.44
N SER A 362 0.21 21.84 4.46
CA SER A 362 0.65 21.86 3.05
C SER A 362 0.78 23.29 2.52
N ALA A 363 -0.16 24.17 2.86
CA ALA A 363 -0.07 25.59 2.48
C ALA A 363 1.15 26.28 3.14
N PHE A 364 1.36 26.07 4.44
CA PHE A 364 2.54 26.60 5.13
C PHE A 364 3.86 26.05 4.53
N PHE A 365 3.90 24.76 4.17
CA PHE A 365 5.05 24.19 3.48
C PHE A 365 5.31 24.89 2.15
N LEU A 366 4.31 25.05 1.30
CA LEU A 366 4.44 25.69 -0.01
C LEU A 366 4.92 27.15 0.11
N VAL A 367 4.35 27.89 1.05
CA VAL A 367 4.81 29.27 1.35
C VAL A 367 6.23 29.26 1.92
N GLY A 368 6.55 28.30 2.79
CA GLY A 368 7.90 28.11 3.36
C GLY A 368 8.98 27.85 2.31
N LEU A 369 8.61 27.34 1.13
CA LEU A 369 9.54 27.17 0.01
C LEU A 369 10.08 28.50 -0.53
N LEU A 370 9.34 29.59 -0.35
CA LEU A 370 9.73 30.93 -0.80
C LEU A 370 10.68 31.61 0.21
N VAL A 371 10.76 31.10 1.45
CA VAL A 371 11.60 31.69 2.50
C VAL A 371 13.06 31.26 2.32
N GLY A 372 13.97 32.22 2.30
CA GLY A 372 15.42 31.98 2.25
C GLY A 372 15.96 31.52 3.63
N PHE A 373 16.48 30.31 3.73
CA PHE A 373 17.15 29.85 4.94
C PHE A 373 18.63 30.24 4.92
N ARG A 374 19.12 30.81 6.05
CA ARG A 374 20.55 31.12 6.21
C ARG A 374 21.42 29.86 6.43
N ASN A 375 20.83 28.82 7.01
CA ASN A 375 21.53 27.55 7.21
C ASN A 375 21.61 26.75 5.88
N PRO A 376 22.83 26.47 5.38
CA PRO A 376 23.01 25.77 4.11
C PRO A 376 22.41 24.36 4.10
N THR A 377 22.49 23.62 5.21
CA THR A 377 21.92 22.27 5.34
C THR A 377 20.40 22.30 5.13
N LEU A 378 19.69 23.27 5.74
CA LEU A 378 18.24 23.44 5.55
C LEU A 378 17.89 23.71 4.08
N SER A 379 18.63 24.61 3.44
CA SER A 379 18.41 24.96 2.04
C SER A 379 18.64 23.76 1.11
N ARG A 380 19.73 23.00 1.30
CA ARG A 380 20.08 21.86 0.45
C ARG A 380 19.11 20.69 0.63
N ILE A 381 18.71 20.36 1.86
CA ILE A 381 17.69 19.35 2.13
C ILE A 381 16.33 19.77 1.55
N ARG A 382 15.98 21.06 1.58
CA ARG A 382 14.78 21.56 0.92
C ARG A 382 14.78 21.31 -0.60
N TYR A 383 15.91 21.55 -1.29
CA TYR A 383 16.03 21.23 -2.71
C TYR A 383 15.90 19.73 -2.99
N PHE A 384 16.49 18.90 -2.12
CA PHE A 384 16.29 17.45 -2.20
C PHE A 384 14.81 17.06 -2.07
N LEU A 385 14.09 17.65 -1.09
CA LEU A 385 12.67 17.37 -0.88
C LEU A 385 11.81 17.82 -2.07
N LEU A 386 12.07 19.01 -2.62
CA LEU A 386 11.38 19.50 -3.81
C LEU A 386 11.59 18.60 -5.02
N PHE A 387 12.84 18.22 -5.26
CA PHE A 387 13.14 17.33 -6.37
C PHE A 387 12.55 15.93 -6.15
N SER A 388 12.59 15.41 -4.93
CA SER A 388 11.91 14.15 -4.57
C SER A 388 10.40 14.24 -4.79
N LEU A 389 9.77 15.37 -4.42
CA LEU A 389 8.35 15.60 -4.65
C LEU A 389 8.01 15.56 -6.14
N ILE A 390 8.80 16.23 -6.99
CA ILE A 390 8.60 16.23 -8.45
C ILE A 390 8.75 14.83 -9.02
N VAL A 391 9.80 14.09 -8.62
CA VAL A 391 10.03 12.72 -9.09
C VAL A 391 8.90 11.79 -8.68
N LEU A 392 8.43 11.86 -7.43
CA LEU A 392 7.31 11.03 -6.96
C LEU A 392 5.98 11.43 -7.59
N LEU A 393 5.73 12.71 -7.86
CA LEU A 393 4.55 13.18 -8.62
C LEU A 393 4.52 12.55 -10.02
N ILE A 394 5.65 12.59 -10.73
CA ILE A 394 5.77 12.00 -12.07
C ILE A 394 5.61 10.46 -11.99
N ALA A 395 6.30 9.82 -11.05
CA ALA A 395 6.22 8.37 -10.86
C ALA A 395 4.79 7.91 -10.51
N GLN A 396 4.08 8.64 -9.62
CA GLN A 396 2.69 8.35 -9.28
C GLN A 396 1.77 8.61 -10.48
N ALA A 397 1.92 9.71 -11.19
CA ALA A 397 1.06 10.04 -12.33
C ALA A 397 1.19 9.06 -13.50
N LEU A 398 2.39 8.58 -13.78
CA LEU A 398 2.63 7.55 -14.80
C LEU A 398 2.26 6.15 -14.33
N GLY A 399 2.52 5.85 -13.06
CA GLY A 399 2.22 4.56 -12.45
C GLY A 399 0.78 4.41 -11.94
N HIS A 400 -0.08 5.39 -12.19
CA HIS A 400 -1.49 5.35 -11.79
C HIS A 400 -2.22 4.18 -12.48
N THR A 401 -2.88 3.34 -11.69
CA THR A 401 -3.63 2.17 -12.15
C THR A 401 -5.05 2.20 -11.59
N HIS A 402 -5.81 1.13 -11.80
CA HIS A 402 -7.14 0.97 -11.20
C HIS A 402 -7.12 0.93 -9.65
N LEU A 403 -5.96 0.68 -9.04
CA LEU A 403 -5.81 0.57 -7.58
C LEU A 403 -6.08 1.89 -6.84
N ALA A 404 -5.90 3.01 -7.50
CA ALA A 404 -6.17 4.33 -6.92
C ALA A 404 -7.65 4.52 -6.55
N ASP A 405 -8.55 3.91 -7.33
CA ASP A 405 -10.00 4.06 -7.20
C ASP A 405 -10.65 2.85 -6.52
N ASP A 406 -9.89 1.79 -6.23
CA ASP A 406 -10.41 0.53 -5.66
C ASP A 406 -10.99 0.72 -4.25
N SER A 407 -10.43 1.62 -3.45
CA SER A 407 -10.91 1.93 -2.11
C SER A 407 -11.25 3.42 -1.96
N PRO A 408 -12.51 3.77 -1.62
CA PRO A 408 -12.91 5.17 -1.47
C PRO A 408 -12.26 5.87 -0.26
N GLU A 409 -11.68 5.12 0.66
CA GLU A 409 -11.12 5.65 1.91
C GLU A 409 -9.63 5.93 1.84
N ILE A 410 -8.89 5.12 1.08
CA ILE A 410 -7.44 5.17 1.02
C ILE A 410 -7.01 4.96 -0.42
N ASN A 411 -6.41 5.98 -1.00
CA ASN A 411 -5.68 5.82 -2.25
C ASN A 411 -4.37 5.10 -1.95
N SER A 412 -4.30 3.80 -2.28
CA SER A 412 -3.13 2.96 -2.03
C SER A 412 -1.91 3.41 -2.85
N GLU A 413 -2.12 4.07 -3.99
CA GLU A 413 -1.06 4.57 -4.86
C GLU A 413 -0.51 5.94 -4.47
N ASN A 414 -1.04 6.58 -3.43
CA ASN A 414 -0.58 7.91 -3.00
C ASN A 414 0.82 7.86 -2.39
N LEU A 415 1.84 8.12 -3.21
CA LEU A 415 3.24 8.20 -2.80
C LEU A 415 3.58 9.49 -2.04
N LEU A 416 2.78 10.53 -2.17
CA LEU A 416 3.05 11.82 -1.51
C LEU A 416 2.95 11.72 0.01
N VAL A 417 2.15 10.78 0.52
CA VAL A 417 2.03 10.50 1.96
C VAL A 417 3.38 10.15 2.59
N ILE A 418 4.31 9.59 1.82
CA ILE A 418 5.65 9.21 2.29
C ILE A 418 6.48 10.45 2.68
N ILE A 419 6.32 11.55 1.94
CA ILE A 419 7.02 12.82 2.19
C ILE A 419 6.29 13.67 3.25
N ALA A 420 5.00 13.45 3.45
CA ALA A 420 4.15 14.29 4.29
C ALA A 420 4.73 14.59 5.70
N PRO A 421 5.34 13.64 6.46
CA PRO A 421 5.91 13.96 7.76
C PRO A 421 6.99 15.04 7.72
N ILE A 422 7.77 15.10 6.64
CA ILE A 422 8.81 16.12 6.47
C ILE A 422 8.19 17.45 6.01
N ILE A 423 7.12 17.41 5.21
CA ILE A 423 6.30 18.59 4.90
C ILE A 423 5.80 19.26 6.19
N PHE A 424 5.35 18.45 7.18
CA PHE A 424 4.94 18.95 8.49
C PHE A 424 6.06 19.72 9.18
N VAL A 425 7.28 19.18 9.19
CA VAL A 425 8.43 19.83 9.84
C VAL A 425 8.69 21.23 9.26
N TYR A 426 8.75 21.34 7.94
CA TYR A 426 8.99 22.62 7.27
C TYR A 426 7.80 23.58 7.40
N GLY A 427 6.57 23.10 7.34
CA GLY A 427 5.37 23.90 7.56
C GLY A 427 5.30 24.49 8.97
N ILE A 428 5.62 23.67 9.97
CA ILE A 428 5.67 24.11 11.37
C ILE A 428 6.82 25.07 11.62
N ALA A 429 7.97 24.85 11.00
CA ALA A 429 9.09 25.79 11.09
C ALA A 429 8.72 27.17 10.56
N LEU A 430 8.00 27.25 9.42
CA LEU A 430 7.46 28.52 8.92
C LEU A 430 6.46 29.14 9.89
N PHE A 431 5.55 28.33 10.46
CA PHE A 431 4.59 28.80 11.44
C PHE A 431 5.28 29.47 12.65
N TYR A 432 6.32 28.84 13.22
CA TYR A 432 7.09 29.45 14.29
C TYR A 432 7.82 30.72 13.85
N LEU A 433 8.39 30.73 12.65
CA LEU A 433 9.06 31.91 12.10
C LEU A 433 8.09 33.10 11.98
N LEU A 434 6.84 32.86 11.58
CA LEU A 434 5.82 33.91 11.52
C LEU A 434 5.40 34.38 12.91
N ILE A 435 5.22 33.46 13.86
CA ILE A 435 4.90 33.80 15.26
C ILE A 435 6.00 34.64 15.89
N ASP A 436 7.26 34.33 15.62
CA ASP A 436 8.41 35.06 16.19
C ASP A 436 8.53 36.50 15.67
N GLN A 437 7.85 36.83 14.54
CA GLN A 437 7.76 38.19 14.03
C GLN A 437 6.64 39.02 14.69
N ILE A 438 5.74 38.37 15.44
CA ILE A 438 4.62 39.03 16.13
C ILE A 438 5.04 39.38 17.55
N ASN A 439 4.99 40.67 17.90
CA ASN A 439 5.19 41.11 19.27
C ASN A 439 3.93 40.86 20.11
N PHE A 440 3.89 39.73 20.81
CA PHE A 440 2.78 39.43 21.71
C PHE A 440 2.90 40.24 23.01
N PRO A 441 1.81 40.87 23.47
CA PRO A 441 1.83 41.65 24.73
C PRO A 441 2.01 40.74 25.97
N ALA A 442 1.67 39.45 25.84
CA ALA A 442 1.86 38.45 26.90
C ALA A 442 2.31 37.10 26.30
N LEU A 443 3.18 36.40 27.01
CA LEU A 443 3.75 35.11 26.60
C LEU A 443 2.65 34.04 26.46
N GLU A 444 1.60 34.11 27.26
CA GLU A 444 0.44 33.23 27.28
C GLU A 444 -0.31 33.27 25.94
N LEU A 445 -0.41 34.43 25.29
CA LEU A 445 -1.05 34.57 23.99
C LEU A 445 -0.29 33.81 22.89
N ARG A 446 1.03 33.76 22.96
CA ARG A 446 1.85 32.97 22.06
C ARG A 446 1.52 31.47 22.20
N TYR A 447 1.48 30.96 23.43
CA TYR A 447 1.11 29.57 23.69
C TYR A 447 -0.32 29.26 23.27
N LEU A 448 -1.24 30.19 23.44
CA LEU A 448 -2.62 30.06 23.00
C LEU A 448 -2.72 29.89 21.47
N VAL A 449 -1.97 30.71 20.71
CA VAL A 449 -1.92 30.59 19.24
C VAL A 449 -1.37 29.24 18.80
N VAL A 450 -0.28 28.76 19.42
CA VAL A 450 0.29 27.44 19.13
C VAL A 450 -0.72 26.32 19.46
N PHE A 451 -1.42 26.46 20.59
CA PHE A 451 -2.46 25.49 20.99
C PHE A 451 -3.62 25.44 19.98
N PHE A 452 -4.15 26.60 19.58
CA PHE A 452 -5.23 26.65 18.58
C PHE A 452 -4.79 26.13 17.22
N PHE A 453 -3.57 26.44 16.78
CA PHE A 453 -3.01 25.88 15.55
C PHE A 453 -2.97 24.34 15.61
N GLY A 454 -2.46 23.79 16.72
CA GLY A 454 -2.44 22.35 16.96
C GLY A 454 -3.83 21.74 17.02
N LEU A 455 -4.78 22.39 17.69
CA LEU A 455 -6.16 21.93 17.81
C LEU A 455 -6.85 21.86 16.44
N VAL A 456 -6.72 22.90 15.62
CA VAL A 456 -7.31 22.95 14.26
C VAL A 456 -6.69 21.87 13.37
N ALA A 457 -5.35 21.71 13.40
CA ALA A 457 -4.68 20.69 12.61
C ALA A 457 -5.06 19.25 13.05
N SER A 458 -5.38 19.06 14.34
CA SER A 458 -5.77 17.76 14.91
C SER A 458 -7.26 17.47 14.83
N LEU A 459 -8.08 18.41 14.35
CA LEU A 459 -9.54 18.30 14.34
C LEU A 459 -10.06 17.01 13.68
N PRO A 460 -9.55 16.56 12.51
CA PRO A 460 -9.99 15.30 11.90
C PRO A 460 -9.81 14.10 12.84
N MET A 461 -8.69 14.02 13.56
CA MET A 461 -8.43 12.95 14.51
C MET A 461 -9.34 13.04 15.74
N ILE A 462 -9.62 14.25 16.24
CA ILE A 462 -10.53 14.49 17.37
C ILE A 462 -11.93 14.02 17.00
N LEU A 463 -12.41 14.33 15.80
CA LEU A 463 -13.73 13.92 15.31
C LEU A 463 -13.90 12.39 15.27
N VAL A 464 -12.83 11.62 15.02
CA VAL A 464 -12.88 10.14 15.07
C VAL A 464 -13.27 9.65 16.47
N PHE A 465 -12.87 10.35 17.53
CA PHE A 465 -13.16 9.95 18.91
C PHE A 465 -14.51 10.47 19.44
N LEU A 466 -15.11 11.45 18.77
CA LEU A 466 -16.39 12.04 19.21
C LEU A 466 -17.60 11.17 18.80
N PRO A 467 -18.72 11.20 19.57
CA PRO A 467 -19.99 10.62 19.15
C PRO A 467 -20.62 11.42 17.97
N PRO A 468 -21.50 10.83 17.15
CA PRO A 468 -22.01 9.48 17.26
C PRO A 468 -20.96 8.44 16.85
N LYS A 469 -20.99 7.28 17.52
CA LYS A 469 -20.14 6.17 17.15
C LYS A 469 -20.59 5.61 15.80
N THR A 470 -19.88 5.91 14.73
CA THR A 470 -20.04 5.20 13.48
C THR A 470 -19.44 3.81 13.68
N ASN A 471 -20.29 2.79 13.74
CA ASN A 471 -19.77 1.43 13.70
C ASN A 471 -19.06 1.23 12.35
N PRO A 472 -17.83 0.71 12.35
CA PRO A 472 -17.26 0.28 11.09
C PRO A 472 -18.21 -0.75 10.49
N VAL A 473 -18.77 -0.44 9.34
CA VAL A 473 -19.58 -1.37 8.56
C VAL A 473 -18.60 -2.28 7.85
N ALA A 474 -18.86 -3.61 7.86
CA ALA A 474 -18.12 -4.50 6.97
C ALA A 474 -18.33 -4.01 5.55
N TYR A 475 -17.24 -3.60 4.90
CA TYR A 475 -17.32 -3.16 3.52
C TYR A 475 -17.63 -4.35 2.64
N PRO A 476 -18.76 -4.37 1.94
CA PRO A 476 -18.82 -5.19 0.77
C PRO A 476 -17.72 -4.69 -0.21
N PRO A 477 -16.92 -5.55 -0.84
CA PRO A 477 -17.09 -7.00 -0.84
C PRO A 477 -16.30 -7.75 0.25
N TYR A 478 -15.49 -7.10 1.07
CA TYR A 478 -14.47 -7.73 1.90
C TYR A 478 -14.99 -8.17 3.27
N SER A 479 -15.94 -9.10 3.28
CA SER A 479 -16.46 -9.71 4.51
C SER A 479 -15.77 -11.04 4.81
N PRO A 480 -14.82 -11.12 5.77
CA PRO A 480 -14.09 -12.35 6.05
C PRO A 480 -14.98 -13.56 6.34
N PRO A 481 -16.07 -13.46 7.15
CA PRO A 481 -16.94 -14.60 7.42
C PRO A 481 -17.58 -15.17 6.16
N LEU A 482 -17.99 -14.29 5.27
CA LEU A 482 -18.69 -14.68 4.05
C LEU A 482 -17.74 -15.32 3.04
N ILE A 483 -16.57 -14.71 2.87
CA ILE A 483 -15.54 -15.24 1.96
C ILE A 483 -15.05 -16.61 2.45
N GLN A 484 -14.88 -16.80 3.77
CA GLN A 484 -14.53 -18.10 4.33
C GLN A 484 -15.65 -19.13 4.14
N LEU A 485 -16.91 -18.73 4.30
CA LEU A 485 -18.04 -19.61 4.04
C LEU A 485 -18.02 -20.13 2.59
N VAL A 486 -17.88 -19.22 1.62
CA VAL A 486 -17.79 -19.57 0.20
C VAL A 486 -16.56 -20.44 -0.07
N ALA A 487 -15.42 -20.06 0.46
CA ALA A 487 -14.17 -20.80 0.29
C ALA A 487 -14.21 -22.24 0.85
N ASN A 488 -14.98 -22.46 1.92
CA ASN A 488 -15.14 -23.80 2.52
C ASN A 488 -15.91 -24.80 1.65
N TRP A 489 -16.63 -24.32 0.62
CA TRP A 489 -17.27 -25.19 -0.36
C TRP A 489 -16.29 -25.74 -1.41
N MET A 490 -15.07 -25.22 -1.48
CA MET A 490 -14.04 -25.62 -2.42
C MET A 490 -12.86 -26.29 -1.70
N LYS A 491 -12.24 -27.26 -2.35
CA LYS A 491 -11.01 -27.89 -1.87
C LYS A 491 -9.81 -26.94 -2.03
N PRO A 492 -8.78 -27.03 -1.18
CA PRO A 492 -7.56 -26.19 -1.31
C PRO A 492 -6.82 -26.33 -2.64
N SER A 493 -6.98 -27.50 -3.32
CA SER A 493 -6.34 -27.78 -4.62
C SER A 493 -7.13 -27.28 -5.82
N GLU A 494 -8.38 -26.84 -5.61
CA GLU A 494 -9.27 -26.39 -6.68
C GLU A 494 -9.01 -24.92 -7.03
N LEU A 495 -9.38 -24.54 -8.26
CA LEU A 495 -9.24 -23.18 -8.77
C LEU A 495 -10.60 -22.50 -8.82
N THR A 496 -10.66 -21.27 -8.35
CA THR A 496 -11.85 -20.43 -8.39
C THR A 496 -11.61 -19.21 -9.29
N MET A 497 -12.67 -18.59 -9.80
CA MET A 497 -12.61 -17.28 -10.44
C MET A 497 -13.44 -16.30 -9.65
N SER A 498 -12.98 -15.06 -9.52
CA SER A 498 -13.68 -14.03 -8.74
C SER A 498 -13.35 -12.63 -9.25
N ASP A 499 -14.24 -11.69 -8.95
CA ASP A 499 -13.99 -10.23 -9.08
C ASP A 499 -13.13 -9.67 -7.95
N VAL A 500 -12.90 -10.45 -6.87
CA VAL A 500 -12.05 -10.12 -5.73
C VAL A 500 -11.09 -11.27 -5.38
N PRO A 501 -10.26 -11.74 -6.33
CA PRO A 501 -9.42 -12.92 -6.14
C PRO A 501 -8.39 -12.75 -5.00
N TRP A 502 -7.91 -11.53 -4.74
CA TRP A 502 -7.04 -11.22 -3.61
C TRP A 502 -7.70 -11.50 -2.25
N ALA A 503 -8.99 -11.21 -2.13
CA ALA A 503 -9.75 -11.50 -0.92
C ALA A 503 -10.01 -13.00 -0.74
N MET A 504 -10.28 -13.73 -1.84
CA MET A 504 -10.36 -15.20 -1.84
C MET A 504 -9.01 -15.81 -1.45
N ALA A 505 -7.91 -15.29 -1.95
CA ALA A 505 -6.56 -15.70 -1.60
C ALA A 505 -6.23 -15.44 -0.12
N TRP A 506 -6.57 -14.26 0.41
CA TRP A 506 -6.25 -13.87 1.78
C TRP A 506 -7.19 -14.47 2.81
N TYR A 507 -8.48 -14.15 2.74
CA TYR A 507 -9.48 -14.62 3.72
C TYR A 507 -9.90 -16.07 3.48
N GLY A 508 -10.07 -16.47 2.22
CA GLY A 508 -10.55 -17.79 1.85
C GLY A 508 -9.47 -18.86 1.76
N GLN A 509 -8.20 -18.49 1.68
CA GLN A 509 -7.06 -19.40 1.50
C GLN A 509 -7.23 -20.34 0.29
N ARG A 510 -7.78 -19.83 -0.81
CA ARG A 510 -8.00 -20.56 -2.06
C ARG A 510 -7.28 -19.89 -3.21
N GLN A 511 -6.83 -20.70 -4.17
CA GLN A 511 -6.34 -20.17 -5.44
C GLN A 511 -7.50 -19.55 -6.22
N ALA A 512 -7.36 -18.29 -6.57
CA ALA A 512 -8.37 -17.55 -7.30
C ALA A 512 -7.74 -16.79 -8.47
N VAL A 513 -8.33 -16.97 -9.65
CA VAL A 513 -7.99 -16.22 -10.86
C VAL A 513 -8.89 -15.00 -10.94
N TRP A 514 -8.33 -13.89 -11.37
CA TRP A 514 -9.13 -12.71 -11.69
C TRP A 514 -10.00 -12.94 -12.91
N LEU A 515 -11.17 -12.31 -12.97
CA LEU A 515 -12.07 -12.40 -14.11
C LEU A 515 -11.32 -12.14 -15.43
N THR A 516 -11.50 -13.02 -16.39
CA THR A 516 -11.05 -12.82 -17.77
C THR A 516 -11.81 -11.67 -18.44
N LEU A 517 -11.37 -11.22 -19.61
CA LEU A 517 -12.06 -10.13 -20.32
C LEU A 517 -13.39 -10.59 -20.93
N LYS A 518 -13.50 -11.86 -21.32
CA LYS A 518 -14.71 -12.45 -21.91
C LYS A 518 -15.18 -13.66 -21.10
N VAL A 519 -16.45 -13.96 -21.16
CA VAL A 519 -17.04 -15.15 -20.55
C VAL A 519 -17.04 -16.31 -21.55
N THR A 520 -17.46 -16.03 -22.78
CA THR A 520 -17.56 -17.01 -23.87
C THR A 520 -16.55 -16.69 -24.95
N PRO A 521 -16.12 -17.71 -25.72
CA PRO A 521 -15.30 -17.49 -26.91
C PRO A 521 -15.92 -16.48 -27.86
N ASP A 522 -15.09 -15.73 -28.55
CA ASP A 522 -15.55 -14.76 -29.55
C ASP A 522 -15.86 -15.48 -30.84
N GLU A 523 -17.13 -15.49 -31.25
CA GLU A 523 -17.55 -16.09 -32.54
C GLU A 523 -16.94 -15.34 -33.74
N SER A 524 -16.64 -14.06 -33.61
CA SER A 524 -16.05 -13.22 -34.64
C SER A 524 -14.53 -13.38 -34.79
N ASP A 525 -13.83 -13.82 -33.73
CA ASP A 525 -12.40 -14.08 -33.71
C ASP A 525 -12.06 -15.31 -32.86
N PRO A 526 -12.29 -16.52 -33.40
CA PRO A 526 -12.06 -17.77 -32.67
C PRO A 526 -10.59 -18.04 -32.34
N ALA A 527 -9.66 -17.24 -32.87
CA ALA A 527 -8.24 -17.36 -32.58
C ALA A 527 -7.85 -16.66 -31.24
N THR A 528 -8.73 -15.83 -30.67
CA THR A 528 -8.48 -15.15 -29.39
C THR A 528 -8.94 -16.02 -28.23
N HIS A 529 -7.98 -16.39 -27.35
CA HIS A 529 -8.23 -17.18 -26.13
C HIS A 529 -8.27 -16.27 -24.89
N GLU A 530 -9.25 -15.36 -24.85
CA GLU A 530 -9.44 -14.35 -23.78
C GLU A 530 -10.65 -14.65 -22.88
N ASP A 531 -11.23 -15.82 -22.98
CA ASP A 531 -12.47 -16.18 -22.31
C ASP A 531 -12.26 -17.01 -21.02
N PHE A 532 -13.36 -17.26 -20.31
CA PHE A 532 -13.37 -18.05 -19.09
C PHE A 532 -12.79 -19.46 -19.29
N LEU A 533 -13.10 -20.11 -20.41
CA LEU A 533 -12.69 -21.50 -20.67
C LEU A 533 -11.21 -21.59 -21.03
N ALA A 534 -10.62 -20.54 -21.58
CA ALA A 534 -9.20 -20.51 -21.92
C ALA A 534 -8.29 -20.75 -20.68
N ILE A 535 -8.74 -20.40 -19.48
CA ILE A 535 -8.01 -20.70 -18.24
C ILE A 535 -7.79 -22.21 -18.06
N ASN A 536 -8.72 -23.05 -18.50
CA ASN A 536 -8.59 -24.51 -18.38
C ASN A 536 -7.37 -25.05 -19.14
N ASP A 537 -7.01 -24.42 -20.26
CA ASP A 537 -5.87 -24.80 -21.09
C ASP A 537 -4.55 -24.43 -20.43
N TYR A 538 -4.54 -23.30 -19.68
CA TYR A 538 -3.34 -22.78 -19.02
C TYR A 538 -3.14 -23.33 -17.61
N MET A 539 -4.23 -23.65 -16.92
CA MET A 539 -4.20 -24.04 -15.52
C MET A 539 -5.08 -25.27 -15.25
N LYS A 540 -5.81 -25.23 -14.14
CA LYS A 540 -6.80 -26.23 -13.75
C LYS A 540 -8.18 -25.74 -14.15
N PRO A 541 -9.16 -26.66 -14.35
CA PRO A 541 -10.55 -26.25 -14.54
C PRO A 541 -11.05 -25.41 -13.37
N ILE A 542 -11.76 -24.33 -13.70
CA ILE A 542 -12.42 -23.49 -12.72
C ILE A 542 -13.67 -24.22 -12.22
N VAL A 543 -13.78 -24.42 -10.91
CA VAL A 543 -14.90 -25.15 -10.29
C VAL A 543 -15.95 -24.24 -9.66
N ALA A 544 -15.62 -22.97 -9.46
CA ALA A 544 -16.54 -21.99 -8.90
C ALA A 544 -16.24 -20.58 -9.42
N LEU A 545 -17.31 -19.81 -9.61
CA LEU A 545 -17.28 -18.38 -9.88
C LEU A 545 -17.95 -17.66 -8.72
N TYR A 546 -17.22 -16.77 -8.06
CA TYR A 546 -17.72 -15.93 -6.98
C TYR A 546 -17.70 -14.46 -7.39
N LEU A 547 -18.87 -13.85 -7.47
CA LEU A 547 -19.06 -12.44 -7.79
C LEU A 547 -19.63 -11.70 -6.57
N THR A 548 -19.12 -10.51 -6.34
CA THR A 548 -19.45 -9.65 -5.20
C THR A 548 -20.21 -8.40 -5.63
N PRO A 549 -20.67 -7.54 -4.71
CA PRO A 549 -21.27 -6.27 -5.08
C PRO A 549 -20.37 -5.38 -5.94
N LYS A 550 -19.06 -5.61 -5.97
CA LYS A 550 -18.13 -4.90 -6.86
C LYS A 550 -18.54 -5.02 -8.33
N THR A 551 -19.07 -6.21 -8.72
CA THR A 551 -19.54 -6.49 -10.07
C THR A 551 -21.06 -6.43 -10.19
N MET A 552 -21.76 -6.84 -9.12
CA MET A 552 -23.21 -7.05 -9.12
C MET A 552 -24.03 -5.79 -8.80
N ASP A 553 -23.41 -4.71 -8.33
CA ASP A 553 -24.12 -3.45 -8.07
C ASP A 553 -24.48 -2.76 -9.40
N ALA A 554 -25.74 -2.37 -9.54
CA ALA A 554 -26.25 -1.70 -10.74
C ALA A 554 -25.46 -0.41 -11.11
N ARG A 555 -24.83 0.23 -10.14
CA ARG A 555 -23.96 1.40 -10.35
C ARG A 555 -22.69 1.05 -11.12
N PHE A 556 -22.10 -0.11 -10.85
CA PHE A 556 -20.90 -0.60 -11.56
C PHE A 556 -21.26 -1.18 -12.93
N PHE A 557 -22.50 -1.63 -13.13
CA PHE A 557 -22.94 -2.19 -14.39
C PHE A 557 -22.85 -1.21 -15.56
N SER A 558 -23.19 0.06 -15.31
CA SER A 558 -23.03 1.14 -16.32
C SER A 558 -21.56 1.41 -16.63
N GLU A 559 -20.67 1.35 -15.62
CA GLU A 559 -19.24 1.50 -15.79
C GLU A 559 -18.64 0.34 -16.58
N TRP A 560 -19.09 -0.88 -16.33
CA TRP A 560 -18.67 -2.06 -17.08
C TRP A 560 -19.04 -1.99 -18.56
N ILE A 561 -20.27 -1.57 -18.87
CA ILE A 561 -20.70 -1.38 -20.24
C ILE A 561 -19.90 -0.27 -20.92
N SER A 562 -19.70 0.86 -20.25
CA SER A 562 -18.93 1.98 -20.80
C SER A 562 -17.45 1.65 -20.99
N ALA A 563 -16.89 0.76 -20.14
CA ALA A 563 -15.53 0.24 -20.28
C ALA A 563 -15.38 -0.84 -21.36
N GLY A 564 -16.47 -1.24 -22.03
CA GLY A 564 -16.45 -2.24 -23.11
C GLY A 564 -16.46 -3.69 -22.63
N GLU A 565 -16.90 -3.95 -21.40
CA GLU A 565 -17.02 -5.32 -20.84
C GLU A 565 -18.41 -5.92 -21.07
N PHE A 566 -18.88 -5.86 -22.28
CA PHE A 566 -20.22 -6.35 -22.65
C PHE A 566 -20.45 -7.83 -22.34
N SER A 567 -19.42 -8.67 -22.46
CA SER A 567 -19.54 -10.13 -22.27
C SER A 567 -19.94 -10.48 -20.84
N TRP A 568 -19.27 -9.91 -19.82
CA TRP A 568 -19.65 -10.11 -18.42
C TRP A 568 -20.97 -9.41 -18.08
N GLY A 569 -21.22 -8.24 -18.64
CA GLY A 569 -22.46 -7.51 -18.46
C GLY A 569 -23.67 -8.31 -18.96
N SER A 570 -23.61 -8.85 -20.18
CA SER A 570 -24.66 -9.71 -20.76
C SER A 570 -24.84 -11.00 -19.96
N PHE A 571 -23.73 -11.66 -19.59
CA PHE A 571 -23.76 -12.87 -18.78
C PHE A 571 -24.49 -12.69 -17.45
N ILE A 572 -24.19 -11.60 -16.73
CA ILE A 572 -24.84 -11.28 -15.45
C ILE A 572 -26.32 -10.97 -15.67
N LEU A 573 -26.64 -10.17 -16.67
CA LEU A 573 -28.02 -9.81 -16.97
C LEU A 573 -28.86 -11.04 -17.38
N GLU A 574 -28.37 -11.85 -18.28
CA GLU A 574 -29.07 -13.06 -18.77
C GLU A 574 -29.14 -14.13 -17.70
N GLY A 575 -28.02 -14.45 -17.06
CA GLY A 575 -27.94 -15.45 -16.01
C GLY A 575 -28.78 -15.12 -14.78
N LEU A 576 -28.81 -13.85 -14.33
CA LEU A 576 -29.53 -13.44 -13.15
C LEU A 576 -30.99 -13.05 -13.40
N VAL A 577 -31.24 -12.26 -14.45
CA VAL A 577 -32.59 -11.72 -14.73
C VAL A 577 -33.42 -12.75 -15.48
N LYS A 578 -32.90 -13.29 -16.56
CA LYS A 578 -33.59 -14.29 -17.37
C LYS A 578 -33.48 -15.71 -16.82
N LYS A 579 -32.53 -15.97 -15.88
CA LYS A 579 -32.24 -17.30 -15.32
C LYS A 579 -31.74 -18.34 -16.36
N GLU A 580 -31.23 -17.88 -17.45
CA GLU A 580 -30.72 -18.67 -18.54
C GLU A 580 -29.21 -18.52 -18.62
N LEU A 581 -28.46 -19.51 -18.12
CA LEU A 581 -27.01 -19.58 -18.33
C LEU A 581 -26.73 -20.16 -19.72
N PRO A 582 -25.68 -19.69 -20.41
CA PRO A 582 -25.27 -20.30 -21.67
C PRO A 582 -25.08 -21.82 -21.50
N PRO A 583 -25.62 -22.68 -22.39
CA PRO A 583 -25.53 -24.13 -22.23
C PRO A 583 -24.07 -24.64 -22.25
N THR A 584 -23.17 -23.90 -22.86
CA THR A 584 -21.72 -24.18 -22.88
C THR A 584 -20.97 -23.78 -21.61
N PHE A 585 -21.60 -23.02 -20.71
CA PHE A 585 -20.94 -22.57 -19.48
C PHE A 585 -20.91 -23.71 -18.45
N PRO A 586 -19.74 -24.07 -17.90
CA PRO A 586 -19.59 -25.29 -17.10
C PRO A 586 -20.21 -25.22 -15.71
N LEU A 587 -20.47 -24.01 -15.17
CA LEU A 587 -20.94 -23.80 -13.81
C LEU A 587 -22.45 -23.55 -13.80
N HIS A 588 -23.24 -24.64 -13.68
CA HIS A 588 -24.71 -24.58 -13.80
C HIS A 588 -25.45 -24.42 -12.46
N LYS A 589 -24.79 -24.64 -11.33
CA LYS A 589 -25.42 -24.58 -10.01
C LYS A 589 -25.25 -23.21 -9.37
N MET A 590 -26.38 -22.56 -9.09
CA MET A 590 -26.43 -21.22 -8.54
C MET A 590 -26.90 -21.25 -7.08
N MET A 591 -26.11 -20.69 -6.16
CA MET A 591 -26.52 -20.49 -4.78
C MET A 591 -27.37 -19.23 -4.64
N ARG A 592 -28.60 -19.37 -4.11
CA ARG A 592 -29.60 -18.27 -4.02
C ARG A 592 -29.99 -17.87 -2.61
N SER A 593 -29.94 -18.78 -1.64
CA SER A 593 -30.68 -18.62 -0.36
C SER A 593 -29.85 -18.14 0.83
N TRP A 594 -28.50 -18.22 0.78
CA TRP A 594 -27.65 -17.97 1.95
C TRP A 594 -26.75 -16.74 1.81
N LEU A 595 -26.67 -16.17 0.60
CA LEU A 595 -25.81 -15.03 0.36
C LEU A 595 -26.58 -13.72 0.50
N PRO A 596 -25.95 -12.67 1.05
CA PRO A 596 -26.52 -11.32 1.04
C PRO A 596 -26.86 -10.85 -0.37
N THR A 597 -27.77 -9.90 -0.48
CA THR A 597 -28.09 -9.25 -1.76
C THR A 597 -26.85 -8.70 -2.44
N GLY A 598 -26.72 -8.93 -3.74
CA GLY A 598 -25.58 -8.46 -4.55
C GLY A 598 -24.39 -9.41 -4.58
N GLN A 599 -24.54 -10.66 -4.16
CA GLN A 599 -23.51 -11.69 -4.30
C GLN A 599 -24.03 -12.88 -5.09
N LEU A 600 -23.14 -13.50 -5.87
CA LEU A 600 -23.43 -14.66 -6.70
C LEU A 600 -22.33 -15.69 -6.56
N VAL A 601 -22.73 -16.95 -6.37
CA VAL A 601 -21.82 -18.10 -6.47
C VAL A 601 -22.41 -19.08 -7.47
N LEU A 602 -21.62 -19.41 -8.49
CA LEU A 602 -21.89 -20.48 -9.45
C LEU A 602 -20.85 -21.59 -9.24
N THR A 603 -21.30 -22.83 -9.32
CA THR A 603 -20.46 -24.02 -9.14
C THR A 603 -20.82 -25.11 -10.16
N ASP A 604 -19.93 -26.07 -10.36
CA ASP A 604 -20.11 -27.24 -11.20
C ASP A 604 -21.23 -28.18 -10.68
N TRP A 605 -21.31 -28.37 -9.34
CA TRP A 605 -22.35 -29.13 -8.66
C TRP A 605 -22.76 -28.43 -7.34
N GLU A 606 -23.79 -28.91 -6.64
CA GLU A 606 -24.30 -28.28 -5.41
C GLU A 606 -23.34 -28.49 -4.21
N ARG A 607 -22.27 -27.73 -4.16
CA ARG A 607 -21.19 -27.86 -3.17
C ARG A 607 -21.58 -27.47 -1.75
N TRP A 608 -22.62 -26.66 -1.58
CA TRP A 608 -23.16 -26.22 -0.28
C TRP A 608 -24.01 -27.30 0.43
N SER A 609 -24.44 -28.34 -0.29
CA SER A 609 -25.15 -29.48 0.28
C SER A 609 -24.22 -30.56 0.86
N ALA A 610 -22.93 -30.53 0.54
CA ALA A 610 -21.95 -31.43 1.10
C ALA A 610 -21.52 -30.98 2.51
N PRO A 611 -21.20 -31.92 3.44
CA PRO A 611 -20.60 -31.54 4.72
C PRO A 611 -19.29 -30.78 4.47
N ALA A 612 -19.11 -29.64 5.17
CA ALA A 612 -17.94 -28.80 5.02
C ALA A 612 -16.66 -29.64 5.15
N HIS A 613 -15.82 -29.62 4.12
CA HIS A 613 -14.51 -30.28 4.19
C HIS A 613 -13.69 -29.58 5.28
N LYS A 614 -13.47 -30.28 6.42
CA LYS A 614 -12.60 -29.87 7.52
C LYS A 614 -11.13 -29.84 7.11
#